data_c088af749639d8db1b13410aa40419d6
#
_entry.id   c088af749639d8db1b13410aa40419d6
#
_cell.length_a   1.000
_cell.length_b   1.000
_cell.length_c   1.000
_cell.angle_alpha   90.00
_cell.angle_beta   90.00
_cell.angle_gamma   90.00
#
_symmetry.space_group_name_H-M   'P 1'
#
loop_
_entity.id
_entity.type
_entity.pdbx_description
1 polymer ?
#
loop_
_entity_poly.entity_id
_entity_poly.type
_entity_poly.pdbx_seq_one_letter_code
_entity_poly.pdbx_strand_id
1 'polypeptide(L)'
;MAKIGQGTQKNNVDESQPYEWSATTVSGLLVKPEYMGHTVNFRSYKEHYKDKKAIKRPPEDWLIFENTHEAIVDEETWRLAQKLKRTPRRTDTTGTANPLTGLLYCADCGEKMYNHKGRAQAQRENRGLDPVSGLYPYDHYDCSSYALTYYKSNVKCKGHYISTKAVREIILETIRYVSQYAISNKEEFIQKVRSAAETRQLENTKEIERKLNRDKKRSAELDVLIKKLYESYAMGKLTENRFDTLSAEYENEQADLKTIIEETENELNSYTEETERIDSFLELAKSYTDFSVLTTPMINEFVDKVIVHAPEKIDGERTQEIEIYLKFIGKFDIPAPELTPEEIAEIEKKRKFRAMKRAHGRKHYAKKKAERLAAQKALEEQQAKEQKEQKQADEKSA
;
A
#
# COMPACT_ATOMS: atom_id res chain seq x y z
N MET A 1 -19.80 -21.51 -10.37
CA MET A 1 -19.60 -22.91 -10.81
C MET A 1 -19.92 -23.85 -9.67
N ALA A 2 -20.70 -24.89 -9.93
CA ALA A 2 -20.98 -25.92 -8.93
C ALA A 2 -19.71 -26.75 -8.65
N LYS A 3 -19.54 -27.17 -7.40
CA LYS A 3 -18.44 -28.03 -6.99
C LYS A 3 -18.69 -29.45 -7.52
N ILE A 4 -17.84 -29.92 -8.42
CA ILE A 4 -17.90 -31.27 -8.95
C ILE A 4 -16.81 -32.10 -8.29
N GLY A 5 -17.18 -33.15 -7.55
CA GLY A 5 -16.22 -34.07 -6.94
C GLY A 5 -15.51 -34.92 -7.98
N GLN A 6 -14.19 -34.94 -7.98
CA GLN A 6 -13.35 -35.77 -8.85
C GLN A 6 -12.33 -36.58 -8.04
N GLY A 7 -12.06 -37.80 -8.47
CA GLY A 7 -11.07 -38.67 -7.84
C GLY A 7 -11.39 -39.03 -6.38
N THR A 8 -10.38 -39.00 -5.52
CA THR A 8 -10.51 -39.31 -4.07
C THR A 8 -11.34 -38.31 -3.29
N GLN A 9 -11.66 -37.15 -3.85
CA GLN A 9 -12.47 -36.11 -3.18
C GLN A 9 -13.97 -36.24 -3.49
N LYS A 10 -14.38 -37.21 -4.29
CA LYS A 10 -15.77 -37.44 -4.68
C LYS A 10 -16.72 -37.58 -3.49
N ASN A 11 -16.24 -38.15 -2.40
CA ASN A 11 -17.03 -38.44 -1.20
C ASN A 11 -17.10 -37.24 -0.21
N ASN A 12 -16.37 -36.13 -0.50
CA ASN A 12 -16.31 -34.96 0.38
C ASN A 12 -17.07 -33.75 -0.23
N VAL A 13 -17.91 -33.99 -1.21
CA VAL A 13 -18.77 -32.94 -1.77
C VAL A 13 -20.02 -32.85 -0.92
N ASP A 14 -20.22 -31.74 -0.25
CA ASP A 14 -21.47 -31.43 0.43
C ASP A 14 -22.50 -30.99 -0.63
N GLU A 15 -23.49 -31.85 -0.90
CA GLU A 15 -24.52 -31.59 -1.88
C GLU A 15 -25.47 -30.45 -1.47
N SER A 16 -25.51 -30.12 -0.16
CA SER A 16 -26.28 -28.98 0.34
C SER A 16 -25.62 -27.64 0.05
N GLN A 17 -24.29 -27.64 -0.21
CA GLN A 17 -23.49 -26.44 -0.49
C GLN A 17 -22.57 -26.65 -1.71
N PRO A 18 -23.11 -26.88 -2.90
CA PRO A 18 -22.34 -27.25 -4.09
C PRO A 18 -21.40 -26.15 -4.62
N TYR A 19 -21.60 -24.91 -4.15
CA TYR A 19 -20.78 -23.75 -4.52
C TYR A 19 -19.76 -23.35 -3.46
N GLU A 20 -19.67 -24.06 -2.36
CA GLU A 20 -18.69 -23.81 -1.31
C GLU A 20 -17.31 -24.36 -1.71
N TRP A 21 -16.33 -23.47 -1.83
CA TRP A 21 -14.95 -23.83 -2.15
C TRP A 21 -14.06 -23.67 -0.93
N SER A 22 -13.16 -24.61 -0.71
CA SER A 22 -12.17 -24.48 0.37
C SER A 22 -11.23 -23.29 0.08
N ALA A 23 -10.82 -22.58 1.14
CA ALA A 23 -9.87 -21.48 1.03
C ALA A 23 -8.56 -21.89 0.34
N THR A 24 -8.10 -23.14 0.54
CA THR A 24 -6.92 -23.70 -0.11
C THR A 24 -7.12 -23.83 -1.62
N THR A 25 -8.29 -24.30 -2.05
CA THR A 25 -8.61 -24.42 -3.47
C THR A 25 -8.64 -23.06 -4.14
N VAL A 26 -9.37 -22.10 -3.56
CA VAL A 26 -9.44 -20.72 -4.08
C VAL A 26 -8.04 -20.09 -4.13
N SER A 27 -7.26 -20.21 -3.05
CA SER A 27 -5.87 -19.72 -3.04
C SER A 27 -4.98 -20.37 -4.10
N GLY A 28 -5.21 -21.66 -4.40
CA GLY A 28 -4.51 -22.37 -5.48
C GLY A 28 -4.91 -21.92 -6.88
N LEU A 29 -6.17 -21.57 -7.08
CA LEU A 29 -6.66 -21.03 -8.37
C LEU A 29 -6.06 -19.65 -8.66
N LEU A 30 -6.06 -18.76 -7.67
CA LEU A 30 -5.59 -17.38 -7.81
C LEU A 30 -4.10 -17.25 -8.20
N VAL A 31 -3.27 -18.30 -8.08
CA VAL A 31 -1.84 -18.23 -8.45
C VAL A 31 -1.52 -18.84 -9.80
N LYS A 32 -2.53 -19.28 -10.54
CA LYS A 32 -2.30 -19.95 -11.81
C LYS A 32 -2.20 -18.96 -12.96
N PRO A 33 -1.03 -18.81 -13.61
CA PRO A 33 -0.89 -17.92 -14.78
C PRO A 33 -1.72 -18.36 -15.98
N GLU A 34 -2.21 -19.60 -15.99
CA GLU A 34 -3.07 -20.13 -17.04
C GLU A 34 -4.37 -19.33 -17.21
N TYR A 35 -4.83 -18.64 -16.16
CA TYR A 35 -5.99 -17.75 -16.27
C TYR A 35 -5.72 -16.47 -17.08
N MET A 36 -4.42 -16.11 -17.26
CA MET A 36 -4.00 -15.01 -18.15
C MET A 36 -3.77 -15.47 -19.60
N GLY A 37 -4.12 -16.70 -19.95
CA GLY A 37 -3.90 -17.21 -21.30
C GLY A 37 -2.53 -17.88 -21.53
N HIS A 38 -1.78 -18.16 -20.47
CA HIS A 38 -0.44 -18.76 -20.55
C HIS A 38 -0.48 -20.27 -20.32
N THR A 39 0.44 -21.01 -20.95
CA THR A 39 0.66 -22.42 -20.64
C THR A 39 1.95 -22.55 -19.82
N VAL A 40 1.89 -23.23 -18.68
CA VAL A 40 3.04 -23.38 -17.76
C VAL A 40 3.41 -24.84 -17.62
N ASN A 41 4.65 -25.15 -18.02
CA ASN A 41 5.23 -26.49 -17.93
C ASN A 41 6.38 -26.54 -16.90
N PHE A 42 6.81 -27.75 -16.58
CA PHE A 42 7.94 -28.03 -15.69
C PHE A 42 7.82 -27.48 -14.25
N ARG A 43 6.60 -27.38 -13.71
CA ARG A 43 6.36 -26.98 -12.32
C ARG A 43 6.92 -27.93 -11.27
N SER A 44 7.13 -29.19 -11.69
CA SER A 44 7.69 -30.22 -10.82
C SER A 44 8.46 -31.23 -11.65
N TYR A 45 9.39 -31.91 -11.00
CA TYR A 45 10.16 -33.00 -11.60
C TYR A 45 10.27 -34.18 -10.62
N LYS A 46 10.67 -35.32 -11.13
CA LYS A 46 11.04 -36.49 -10.34
C LYS A 46 12.51 -36.80 -10.65
N GLU A 47 13.32 -37.07 -9.61
CA GLU A 47 14.72 -37.46 -9.79
C GLU A 47 14.80 -38.80 -10.50
N HIS A 48 13.93 -39.75 -10.13
CA HIS A 48 13.80 -41.02 -10.76
C HIS A 48 12.35 -41.31 -11.17
N TYR A 49 12.14 -42.00 -12.26
CA TYR A 49 10.80 -42.36 -12.74
C TYR A 49 9.98 -43.21 -11.75
N LYS A 50 10.66 -43.93 -10.83
CA LYS A 50 10.05 -44.73 -9.76
C LYS A 50 9.65 -43.93 -8.54
N ASP A 51 10.06 -42.68 -8.43
CA ASP A 51 9.75 -41.85 -7.27
C ASP A 51 8.25 -41.57 -7.17
N LYS A 52 7.69 -41.80 -6.00
CA LYS A 52 6.26 -41.52 -5.73
C LYS A 52 5.98 -40.07 -5.56
N LYS A 53 6.98 -39.27 -5.10
CA LYS A 53 6.84 -37.83 -4.86
C LYS A 53 7.52 -37.03 -5.97
N ALA A 54 6.80 -36.03 -6.51
CA ALA A 54 7.40 -35.02 -7.37
C ALA A 54 7.92 -33.85 -6.52
N ILE A 55 9.09 -33.35 -6.88
CA ILE A 55 9.72 -32.18 -6.27
C ILE A 55 9.22 -30.94 -7.05
N LYS A 56 8.71 -29.95 -6.33
CA LYS A 56 8.28 -28.68 -6.95
C LYS A 56 9.49 -27.85 -7.35
N ARG A 57 9.48 -27.32 -8.55
CA ARG A 57 10.46 -26.33 -9.00
C ARG A 57 10.05 -24.92 -8.55
N PRO A 58 11.01 -24.05 -8.25
CA PRO A 58 10.72 -22.64 -8.04
C PRO A 58 10.13 -22.02 -9.32
N PRO A 59 9.34 -20.94 -9.21
CA PRO A 59 8.69 -20.31 -10.37
C PRO A 59 9.66 -19.83 -11.46
N GLU A 60 10.89 -19.53 -11.10
CA GLU A 60 11.97 -19.08 -11.99
C GLU A 60 12.39 -20.18 -12.99
N ASP A 61 12.23 -21.45 -12.61
CA ASP A 61 12.55 -22.63 -13.45
C ASP A 61 11.35 -23.11 -14.28
N TRP A 62 10.21 -22.43 -14.22
CA TRP A 62 9.04 -22.80 -14.99
C TRP A 62 9.19 -22.36 -16.45
N LEU A 63 8.77 -23.22 -17.37
CA LEU A 63 8.69 -22.85 -18.76
C LEU A 63 7.28 -22.30 -19.03
N ILE A 64 7.20 -21.00 -19.28
CA ILE A 64 5.95 -20.28 -19.53
C ILE A 64 5.87 -19.95 -21.02
N PHE A 65 4.81 -20.41 -21.68
CA PHE A 65 4.44 -20.02 -23.02
C PHE A 65 3.31 -18.99 -22.92
N GLU A 66 3.61 -17.78 -23.34
CA GLU A 66 2.66 -16.67 -23.22
C GLU A 66 1.60 -16.71 -24.32
N ASN A 67 0.38 -16.25 -23.98
CA ASN A 67 -0.74 -16.07 -24.92
C ASN A 67 -1.06 -17.30 -25.80
N THR A 68 -1.04 -18.48 -25.20
CA THR A 68 -1.35 -19.74 -25.92
C THR A 68 -2.85 -20.00 -26.06
N HIS A 69 -3.67 -19.32 -25.30
CA HIS A 69 -5.14 -19.39 -25.33
C HIS A 69 -5.75 -18.08 -24.84
N GLU A 70 -7.04 -17.90 -25.04
CA GLU A 70 -7.76 -16.71 -24.62
C GLU A 70 -7.70 -16.51 -23.09
N ALA A 71 -7.34 -15.31 -22.66
CA ALA A 71 -7.26 -14.95 -21.27
C ALA A 71 -8.66 -14.86 -20.63
N ILE A 72 -8.84 -15.49 -19.47
CA ILE A 72 -10.09 -15.38 -18.68
C ILE A 72 -10.01 -14.14 -17.77
N VAL A 73 -8.80 -13.77 -17.34
CA VAL A 73 -8.51 -12.64 -16.47
C VAL A 73 -7.37 -11.85 -17.10
N ASP A 74 -7.53 -10.54 -17.17
CA ASP A 74 -6.48 -9.63 -17.62
C ASP A 74 -5.27 -9.62 -16.66
N GLU A 75 -4.12 -9.26 -17.18
CA GLU A 75 -2.86 -9.28 -16.44
C GLU A 75 -2.90 -8.33 -15.22
N GLU A 76 -3.54 -7.19 -15.34
CA GLU A 76 -3.65 -6.20 -14.26
C GLU A 76 -4.45 -6.75 -13.07
N THR A 77 -5.62 -7.32 -13.33
CA THR A 77 -6.44 -7.98 -12.32
C THR A 77 -5.70 -9.14 -11.65
N TRP A 78 -4.96 -9.94 -12.44
CA TRP A 78 -4.17 -11.03 -11.88
C TRP A 78 -3.03 -10.52 -10.99
N ARG A 79 -2.27 -9.50 -11.43
CA ARG A 79 -1.22 -8.85 -10.62
C ARG A 79 -1.79 -8.25 -9.32
N LEU A 80 -2.95 -7.61 -9.40
CA LEU A 80 -3.64 -7.10 -8.22
C LEU A 80 -3.99 -8.21 -7.23
N ALA A 81 -4.50 -9.34 -7.71
CA ALA A 81 -4.80 -10.51 -6.88
C ALA A 81 -3.54 -11.05 -6.19
N GLN A 82 -2.37 -11.11 -6.90
CA GLN A 82 -1.10 -11.51 -6.29
C GLN A 82 -0.64 -10.51 -5.22
N LYS A 83 -0.74 -9.20 -5.48
CA LYS A 83 -0.41 -8.15 -4.49
C LYS A 83 -1.25 -8.30 -3.22
N LEU A 84 -2.55 -8.48 -3.37
CA LEU A 84 -3.47 -8.67 -2.25
C LEU A 84 -3.19 -9.96 -1.47
N LYS A 85 -2.84 -11.05 -2.17
CA LYS A 85 -2.52 -12.34 -1.56
C LYS A 85 -1.22 -12.30 -0.74
N ARG A 86 -0.21 -11.55 -1.15
CA ARG A 86 1.07 -11.40 -0.42
C ARG A 86 0.90 -10.67 0.92
N THR A 87 -0.20 -9.97 1.12
CA THR A 87 -0.48 -9.27 2.37
C THR A 87 -1.26 -10.19 3.31
N PRO A 88 -0.63 -10.75 4.36
CA PRO A 88 -1.33 -11.60 5.31
C PRO A 88 -2.37 -10.74 6.05
N ARG A 89 -3.64 -11.06 5.85
CA ARG A 89 -4.76 -10.42 6.53
C ARG A 89 -5.19 -11.31 7.68
N ARG A 90 -5.06 -10.82 8.90
CA ARG A 90 -5.68 -11.49 10.05
C ARG A 90 -7.18 -11.26 9.96
N THR A 91 -7.93 -12.33 9.84
CA THR A 91 -9.39 -12.30 10.01
C THR A 91 -9.72 -12.12 11.48
N ASP A 92 -10.78 -11.41 11.78
CA ASP A 92 -11.33 -11.38 13.12
C ASP A 92 -12.12 -12.68 13.43
N THR A 93 -12.73 -12.75 14.60
CA THR A 93 -13.57 -13.89 15.00
C THR A 93 -14.81 -14.08 14.12
N THR A 94 -15.16 -13.09 13.28
CA THR A 94 -16.26 -13.14 12.31
C THR A 94 -15.82 -13.58 10.92
N GLY A 95 -14.52 -13.86 10.73
CA GLY A 95 -13.96 -14.27 9.45
C GLY A 95 -13.72 -13.12 8.45
N THR A 96 -14.03 -11.88 8.83
CA THR A 96 -13.86 -10.71 7.95
C THR A 96 -12.56 -9.97 8.20
N ALA A 97 -11.81 -9.66 7.14
CA ALA A 97 -10.62 -8.82 7.21
C ALA A 97 -10.99 -7.36 6.97
N ASN A 98 -10.35 -6.42 7.71
CA ASN A 98 -10.53 -5.01 7.44
C ASN A 98 -9.94 -4.67 6.06
N PRO A 99 -10.70 -3.99 5.16
CA PRO A 99 -10.26 -3.69 3.80
C PRO A 99 -8.95 -2.90 3.69
N LEU A 100 -8.66 -2.06 4.68
CA LEU A 100 -7.43 -1.25 4.74
C LEU A 100 -6.21 -2.01 5.27
N THR A 101 -6.35 -3.30 5.66
CA THR A 101 -5.23 -4.09 6.17
C THR A 101 -4.15 -4.26 5.11
N GLY A 102 -2.93 -3.88 5.45
CA GLY A 102 -1.78 -3.95 4.55
C GLY A 102 -1.57 -2.75 3.65
N LEU A 103 -2.47 -1.74 3.71
CA LEU A 103 -2.35 -0.49 2.98
C LEU A 103 -1.80 0.65 3.85
N LEU A 104 -1.87 0.55 5.19
CA LEU A 104 -1.38 1.56 6.11
C LEU A 104 0.06 1.29 6.53
N TYR A 105 0.88 2.33 6.48
CA TYR A 105 2.29 2.31 6.86
C TYR A 105 2.61 3.44 7.83
N CYS A 106 3.54 3.18 8.74
CA CYS A 106 4.08 4.18 9.64
C CYS A 106 5.12 5.05 8.93
N ALA A 107 4.99 6.37 9.00
CA ALA A 107 5.96 7.30 8.42
C ALA A 107 7.34 7.22 9.08
N ASP A 108 7.38 6.99 10.41
CA ASP A 108 8.63 7.02 11.18
C ASP A 108 9.51 5.79 10.95
N CYS A 109 8.92 4.60 10.82
CA CYS A 109 9.67 3.33 10.70
C CYS A 109 9.43 2.55 9.42
N GLY A 110 8.51 2.98 8.55
CA GLY A 110 8.16 2.32 7.29
C GLY A 110 7.37 1.02 7.42
N GLU A 111 7.16 0.52 8.64
CA GLU A 111 6.48 -0.74 8.90
C GLU A 111 4.96 -0.62 8.77
N LYS A 112 4.30 -1.75 8.49
CA LYS A 112 2.83 -1.79 8.38
C LYS A 112 2.15 -1.50 9.70
N MET A 113 0.98 -0.86 9.63
CA MET A 113 0.11 -0.67 10.79
C MET A 113 -0.95 -1.78 10.86
N TYR A 114 -1.21 -2.28 12.06
CA TYR A 114 -2.18 -3.33 12.30
C TYR A 114 -3.48 -2.79 12.89
N ASN A 115 -4.59 -3.34 12.41
CA ASN A 115 -5.91 -2.99 12.93
C ASN A 115 -6.19 -3.69 14.27
N HIS A 116 -6.58 -2.93 15.25
CA HIS A 116 -7.06 -3.39 16.54
C HIS A 116 -8.55 -3.10 16.68
N LYS A 117 -9.32 -4.16 16.95
CA LYS A 117 -10.77 -4.06 17.18
C LYS A 117 -11.06 -3.56 18.59
N GLY A 118 -11.83 -2.50 18.69
CA GLY A 118 -12.26 -1.90 19.95
C GLY A 118 -13.43 -2.61 20.64
N ARG A 119 -13.78 -3.86 20.23
CA ARG A 119 -14.95 -4.61 20.69
C ARG A 119 -15.02 -4.75 22.24
N ALA A 120 -13.93 -5.16 22.85
CA ALA A 120 -13.90 -5.38 24.30
C ALA A 120 -14.15 -4.09 25.10
N GLN A 121 -13.62 -2.95 24.65
CA GLN A 121 -13.85 -1.67 25.26
C GLN A 121 -15.27 -1.16 24.99
N ALA A 122 -15.76 -1.30 23.77
CA ALA A 122 -17.13 -0.93 23.41
C ALA A 122 -18.17 -1.69 24.23
N GLN A 123 -17.97 -3.01 24.43
CA GLN A 123 -18.85 -3.83 25.28
C GLN A 123 -18.87 -3.37 26.75
N ARG A 124 -17.72 -2.98 27.31
CA ARG A 124 -17.66 -2.44 28.69
C ARG A 124 -18.45 -1.13 28.86
N GLU A 125 -18.59 -0.39 27.78
CA GLU A 125 -19.30 0.89 27.74
C GLU A 125 -20.72 0.76 27.18
N ASN A 126 -21.23 -0.47 26.98
CA ASN A 126 -22.53 -0.77 26.34
C ASN A 126 -22.71 -0.10 24.96
N ARG A 127 -21.62 0.01 24.20
CA ARG A 127 -21.63 0.53 22.83
C ARG A 127 -21.55 -0.61 21.83
N GLY A 128 -22.45 -0.63 20.86
CA GLY A 128 -22.47 -1.59 19.78
C GLY A 128 -21.60 -1.17 18.56
N LEU A 129 -21.72 -1.97 17.50
CA LEU A 129 -21.25 -1.59 16.17
C LEU A 129 -22.05 -0.40 15.64
N ASP A 130 -21.36 0.51 14.98
CA ASP A 130 -22.02 1.54 14.19
C ASP A 130 -22.72 0.86 12.99
N PRO A 131 -24.05 0.98 12.86
CA PRO A 131 -24.82 0.27 11.83
C PRO A 131 -24.44 0.70 10.39
N VAL A 132 -23.91 1.91 10.21
CA VAL A 132 -23.54 2.44 8.90
C VAL A 132 -22.13 2.00 8.50
N SER A 133 -21.16 2.17 9.39
CA SER A 133 -19.75 1.86 9.09
C SER A 133 -19.35 0.42 9.40
N GLY A 134 -20.12 -0.32 10.21
CA GLY A 134 -19.75 -1.64 10.68
C GLY A 134 -18.52 -1.67 11.59
N LEU A 135 -18.16 -0.53 12.20
CA LEU A 135 -16.98 -0.37 13.04
C LEU A 135 -17.36 -0.19 14.51
N TYR A 136 -16.51 -0.67 15.40
CA TYR A 136 -16.61 -0.29 16.81
C TYR A 136 -16.03 1.11 17.03
N PRO A 137 -16.51 1.88 18.02
CA PRO A 137 -16.05 3.25 18.30
C PRO A 137 -14.54 3.37 18.56
N TYR A 138 -13.91 2.28 18.99
CA TYR A 138 -12.48 2.22 19.37
C TYR A 138 -11.61 1.44 18.40
N ASP A 139 -12.13 1.11 17.22
CA ASP A 139 -11.32 0.49 16.17
C ASP A 139 -10.23 1.47 15.71
N HIS A 140 -8.98 1.01 15.71
CA HIS A 140 -7.82 1.84 15.37
C HIS A 140 -6.71 1.02 14.73
N TYR A 141 -5.79 1.71 14.10
CA TYR A 141 -4.55 1.16 13.58
C TYR A 141 -3.38 1.60 14.44
N ASP A 142 -2.52 0.66 14.83
CA ASP A 142 -1.27 0.86 15.55
C ASP A 142 -0.07 0.48 14.71
N CYS A 143 1.06 1.17 14.91
CA CYS A 143 2.34 0.80 14.32
C CYS A 143 2.76 -0.59 14.81
N SER A 144 3.02 -1.53 13.89
CA SER A 144 3.40 -2.91 14.21
C SER A 144 4.74 -2.98 14.94
N SER A 145 5.70 -2.14 14.55
CA SER A 145 7.01 -2.07 15.21
C SER A 145 6.88 -1.70 16.70
N TYR A 146 6.03 -0.72 17.02
CA TYR A 146 5.76 -0.36 18.41
C TYR A 146 4.96 -1.45 19.13
N ALA A 147 3.84 -1.89 18.56
CA ALA A 147 2.93 -2.86 19.21
C ALA A 147 3.60 -4.20 19.51
N LEU A 148 4.49 -4.69 18.63
CA LEU A 148 5.19 -5.96 18.79
C LEU A 148 6.45 -5.87 19.67
N THR A 149 7.05 -4.67 19.80
CA THR A 149 8.30 -4.49 20.53
C THR A 149 8.14 -3.74 21.86
N TYR A 150 6.93 -3.32 22.22
CA TYR A 150 6.66 -2.54 23.44
C TYR A 150 7.23 -3.17 24.73
N TYR A 151 7.19 -4.50 24.82
CA TYR A 151 7.78 -5.25 25.95
C TYR A 151 9.25 -5.66 25.73
N LYS A 152 9.87 -5.27 24.61
CA LYS A 152 11.26 -5.59 24.29
C LYS A 152 12.11 -4.33 24.40
N SER A 153 13.37 -4.47 24.80
CA SER A 153 14.29 -3.34 25.01
C SER A 153 14.63 -2.54 23.73
N ASN A 154 14.31 -3.05 22.54
CA ASN A 154 14.61 -2.43 21.24
C ASN A 154 13.35 -1.90 20.55
N VAL A 155 12.71 -0.89 21.15
CA VAL A 155 11.57 -0.20 20.52
C VAL A 155 12.09 0.71 19.40
N LYS A 156 11.74 0.39 18.15
CA LYS A 156 12.20 1.14 16.96
C LYS A 156 11.33 2.36 16.62
N CYS A 157 10.13 2.46 17.17
CA CYS A 157 9.17 3.51 16.82
C CYS A 157 8.46 4.06 18.04
N LYS A 158 8.03 5.33 17.98
CA LYS A 158 7.16 5.94 18.99
C LYS A 158 5.73 5.41 18.85
N GLY A 159 5.04 5.19 19.98
CA GLY A 159 3.65 4.73 19.98
C GLY A 159 2.72 5.78 19.40
N HIS A 160 2.12 5.50 18.28
CA HIS A 160 1.06 6.30 17.71
C HIS A 160 0.02 5.42 17.03
N TYR A 161 -1.19 5.91 17.03
CA TYR A 161 -2.33 5.21 16.45
C TYR A 161 -3.26 6.19 15.75
N ILE A 162 -4.07 5.66 14.84
CA ILE A 162 -5.10 6.41 14.14
C ILE A 162 -6.43 5.65 14.17
N SER A 163 -7.54 6.37 14.37
CA SER A 163 -8.88 5.76 14.33
C SER A 163 -9.21 5.22 12.96
N THR A 164 -9.73 3.99 12.89
CA THR A 164 -10.17 3.35 11.63
C THR A 164 -11.27 4.19 10.96
N LYS A 165 -12.19 4.77 11.75
CA LYS A 165 -13.24 5.64 11.23
C LYS A 165 -12.66 6.88 10.56
N ALA A 166 -11.73 7.57 11.24
CA ALA A 166 -11.10 8.78 10.70
C ALA A 166 -10.34 8.51 9.40
N VAL A 167 -9.56 7.42 9.32
CA VAL A 167 -8.84 7.05 8.10
C VAL A 167 -9.82 6.80 6.94
N ARG A 168 -10.91 6.07 7.19
CA ARG A 168 -11.91 5.78 6.15
C ARG A 168 -12.60 7.04 5.65
N GLU A 169 -12.95 7.96 6.55
CA GLU A 169 -13.55 9.25 6.18
C GLU A 169 -12.58 10.08 5.33
N ILE A 170 -11.31 10.19 5.73
CA ILE A 170 -10.30 10.95 4.98
C ILE A 170 -10.06 10.34 3.60
N ILE A 171 -9.94 9.00 3.50
CA ILE A 171 -9.78 8.31 2.21
C ILE A 171 -10.97 8.60 1.30
N LEU A 172 -12.20 8.47 1.81
CA LEU A 172 -13.41 8.72 1.04
C LEU A 172 -13.46 10.18 0.53
N GLU A 173 -13.18 11.14 1.40
CA GLU A 173 -13.14 12.56 1.04
C GLU A 173 -12.05 12.83 -0.01
N THR A 174 -10.87 12.23 0.13
CA THR A 174 -9.78 12.36 -0.84
C THR A 174 -10.18 11.81 -2.20
N ILE A 175 -10.72 10.58 -2.26
CA ILE A 175 -11.17 9.96 -3.51
C ILE A 175 -12.26 10.82 -4.16
N ARG A 176 -13.26 11.24 -3.38
CA ARG A 176 -14.35 12.09 -3.87
C ARG A 176 -13.82 13.39 -4.49
N TYR A 177 -13.00 14.09 -3.74
CA TYR A 177 -12.46 15.38 -4.17
C TYR A 177 -11.59 15.25 -5.42
N VAL A 178 -10.64 14.32 -5.41
CA VAL A 178 -9.72 14.12 -6.55
C VAL A 178 -10.50 13.66 -7.79
N SER A 179 -11.48 12.76 -7.65
CA SER A 179 -12.31 12.30 -8.76
C SER A 179 -13.17 13.44 -9.34
N GLN A 180 -13.79 14.25 -8.49
CA GLN A 180 -14.57 15.41 -8.94
C GLN A 180 -13.68 16.45 -9.63
N TYR A 181 -12.51 16.74 -9.06
CA TYR A 181 -11.57 17.66 -9.65
C TYR A 181 -11.05 17.18 -11.00
N ALA A 182 -10.70 15.89 -11.10
CA ALA A 182 -10.23 15.27 -12.33
C ALA A 182 -11.28 15.28 -13.46
N ILE A 183 -12.56 15.09 -13.11
CA ILE A 183 -13.67 15.13 -14.08
C ILE A 183 -13.98 16.59 -14.52
N SER A 184 -14.01 17.52 -13.56
CA SER A 184 -14.41 18.91 -13.81
C SER A 184 -13.30 19.72 -14.50
N ASN A 185 -12.03 19.47 -14.19
CA ASN A 185 -10.88 20.24 -14.66
C ASN A 185 -9.81 19.32 -15.29
N LYS A 186 -10.20 18.53 -16.29
CA LYS A 186 -9.34 17.48 -16.87
C LYS A 186 -7.95 17.98 -17.27
N GLU A 187 -7.87 19.12 -17.96
CA GLU A 187 -6.60 19.66 -18.48
C GLU A 187 -5.68 20.12 -17.33
N GLU A 188 -6.23 20.83 -16.35
CA GLU A 188 -5.49 21.30 -15.19
C GLU A 188 -5.04 20.13 -14.30
N PHE A 189 -5.90 19.11 -14.14
CA PHE A 189 -5.58 17.87 -13.43
C PHE A 189 -4.39 17.17 -14.08
N ILE A 190 -4.42 16.97 -15.40
CA ILE A 190 -3.31 16.36 -16.15
C ILE A 190 -2.02 17.14 -15.95
N GLN A 191 -2.08 18.48 -16.03
CA GLN A 191 -0.90 19.33 -15.80
C GLN A 191 -0.37 19.19 -14.37
N LYS A 192 -1.24 19.18 -13.36
CA LYS A 192 -0.84 19.02 -11.96
C LYS A 192 -0.23 17.66 -11.68
N VAL A 193 -0.82 16.57 -12.18
CA VAL A 193 -0.25 15.23 -12.01
C VAL A 193 1.12 15.16 -12.66
N ARG A 194 1.27 15.68 -13.88
CA ARG A 194 2.56 15.73 -14.59
C ARG A 194 3.59 16.64 -13.89
N SER A 195 3.17 17.78 -13.35
CA SER A 195 4.08 18.68 -12.62
C SER A 195 4.51 18.11 -11.26
N ALA A 196 3.67 17.31 -10.61
CA ALA A 196 4.01 16.61 -9.37
C ALA A 196 4.99 15.44 -9.62
N ALA A 197 4.97 14.88 -10.82
CA ALA A 197 5.87 13.79 -11.22
C ALA A 197 7.27 14.24 -11.65
N GLU A 198 7.54 15.49 -11.81
CA GLU A 198 8.81 16.21 -11.98
C GLU A 198 8.67 17.45 -12.91
N THR A 199 9.12 18.59 -12.41
CA THR A 199 8.99 19.92 -12.99
C THR A 199 9.78 20.15 -14.30
N ARG A 200 10.27 19.12 -14.99
CA ARG A 200 11.17 19.23 -16.17
C ARG A 200 10.76 18.48 -17.44
N GLN A 201 9.63 17.82 -17.47
CA GLN A 201 9.44 16.71 -18.45
C GLN A 201 8.78 17.08 -19.79
N LEU A 202 7.99 18.10 -19.89
CA LEU A 202 7.24 18.40 -21.12
C LEU A 202 8.07 19.02 -22.29
N GLU A 203 9.16 19.70 -21.98
CA GLU A 203 10.10 20.18 -23.02
C GLU A 203 11.09 19.08 -23.43
N ASN A 204 11.39 18.14 -22.51
CA ASN A 204 12.35 17.08 -22.74
C ASN A 204 11.86 15.96 -23.66
N THR A 205 10.58 15.60 -23.69
CA THR A 205 10.10 14.44 -24.50
C THR A 205 10.42 14.60 -25.99
N LYS A 206 10.18 15.77 -26.55
CA LYS A 206 10.51 16.03 -27.96
C LYS A 206 12.04 16.08 -28.20
N GLU A 207 12.78 16.48 -27.22
CA GLU A 207 14.25 16.55 -27.28
C GLU A 207 14.84 15.12 -27.15
N ILE A 208 14.28 14.31 -26.27
CA ILE A 208 14.60 12.89 -26.08
C ILE A 208 14.28 12.09 -27.34
N GLU A 209 13.10 12.28 -27.96
CA GLU A 209 12.74 11.65 -29.24
C GLU A 209 13.70 12.04 -30.36
N ARG A 210 14.06 13.33 -30.44
CA ARG A 210 15.04 13.81 -31.45
C ARG A 210 16.42 13.23 -31.20
N LYS A 211 16.85 13.11 -29.96
CA LYS A 211 18.11 12.45 -29.56
C LYS A 211 18.10 10.99 -29.95
N LEU A 212 17.06 10.26 -29.55
CA LEU A 212 16.88 8.84 -29.86
C LEU A 212 16.93 8.57 -31.37
N ASN A 213 16.23 9.39 -32.15
CA ASN A 213 16.23 9.26 -33.62
C ASN A 213 17.61 9.54 -34.23
N ARG A 214 18.36 10.50 -33.68
CA ARG A 214 19.76 10.79 -34.12
C ARG A 214 20.69 9.63 -33.79
N ASP A 215 20.58 9.08 -32.57
CA ASP A 215 21.45 8.01 -32.09
C ASP A 215 21.16 6.70 -32.83
N LYS A 216 19.89 6.36 -33.11
CA LYS A 216 19.49 5.25 -33.98
C LYS A 216 20.02 5.41 -35.41
N LYS A 217 19.93 6.62 -35.97
CA LYS A 217 20.46 6.88 -37.29
C LYS A 217 21.99 6.75 -37.34
N ARG A 218 22.69 7.24 -36.31
CA ARG A 218 24.13 7.08 -36.19
C ARG A 218 24.57 5.62 -36.06
N SER A 219 23.84 4.83 -35.26
CA SER A 219 24.08 3.40 -35.14
C SER A 219 23.93 2.66 -36.47
N ALA A 220 22.90 2.99 -37.25
CA ALA A 220 22.71 2.42 -38.60
C ALA A 220 23.79 2.87 -39.59
N GLU A 221 24.29 4.12 -39.48
CA GLU A 221 25.42 4.59 -40.27
C GLU A 221 26.70 3.85 -39.95
N LEU A 222 26.97 3.52 -38.69
CA LEU A 222 28.12 2.73 -38.26
C LEU A 222 28.08 1.31 -38.82
N ASP A 223 26.92 0.67 -38.88
CA ASP A 223 26.77 -0.65 -39.54
C ASP A 223 27.24 -0.62 -41.01
N VAL A 224 26.86 0.45 -41.71
CA VAL A 224 27.27 0.64 -43.11
C VAL A 224 28.78 0.95 -43.21
N LEU A 225 29.32 1.73 -42.27
CA LEU A 225 30.76 2.08 -42.26
C LEU A 225 31.62 0.85 -41.93
N ILE A 226 31.23 0.04 -40.95
CA ILE A 226 31.93 -1.21 -40.60
C ILE A 226 31.97 -2.16 -41.80
N LYS A 227 30.84 -2.30 -42.51
CA LYS A 227 30.76 -3.10 -43.71
C LYS A 227 31.71 -2.59 -44.80
N LYS A 228 31.72 -1.31 -45.08
CA LYS A 228 32.62 -0.69 -46.08
C LYS A 228 34.09 -0.79 -45.65
N LEU A 229 34.39 -0.66 -44.36
CA LEU A 229 35.72 -0.83 -43.81
C LEU A 229 36.23 -2.28 -44.08
N TYR A 230 35.39 -3.27 -43.83
CA TYR A 230 35.70 -4.66 -44.12
C TYR A 230 35.91 -4.91 -45.61
N GLU A 231 35.04 -4.39 -46.47
CA GLU A 231 35.20 -4.49 -47.94
C GLU A 231 36.51 -3.84 -48.44
N SER A 232 36.88 -2.70 -47.89
CA SER A 232 38.12 -1.97 -48.23
C SER A 232 39.36 -2.73 -47.78
N TYR A 233 39.31 -3.38 -46.64
CA TYR A 233 40.37 -4.23 -46.12
C TYR A 233 40.52 -5.48 -47.02
N ALA A 234 39.43 -6.15 -47.33
CA ALA A 234 39.40 -7.34 -48.20
C ALA A 234 39.94 -7.04 -49.62
N MET A 235 39.75 -5.82 -50.10
CA MET A 235 40.30 -5.35 -51.40
C MET A 235 41.77 -4.90 -51.33
N GLY A 236 42.43 -5.01 -50.18
CA GLY A 236 43.84 -4.62 -50.00
C GLY A 236 44.09 -3.11 -50.00
N LYS A 237 43.04 -2.29 -49.85
CA LYS A 237 43.14 -0.81 -49.82
C LYS A 237 43.50 -0.21 -48.45
N LEU A 238 43.42 -1.06 -47.42
CA LEU A 238 43.74 -0.71 -46.04
C LEU A 238 44.78 -1.68 -45.49
N THR A 239 45.68 -1.15 -44.65
CA THR A 239 46.63 -1.95 -43.87
C THR A 239 45.92 -2.56 -42.66
N GLU A 240 46.36 -3.75 -42.23
CA GLU A 240 45.81 -4.49 -41.09
C GLU A 240 45.74 -3.60 -39.82
N ASN A 241 46.82 -2.93 -39.47
CA ASN A 241 46.88 -2.06 -38.29
C ASN A 241 45.87 -0.91 -38.34
N ARG A 242 45.60 -0.36 -39.52
CA ARG A 242 44.60 0.70 -39.70
C ARG A 242 43.16 0.21 -39.68
N PHE A 243 42.96 -1.01 -40.18
CA PHE A 243 41.69 -1.72 -40.09
C PHE A 243 41.33 -2.02 -38.65
N ASP A 244 42.25 -2.59 -37.86
CA ASP A 244 42.04 -2.95 -36.45
C ASP A 244 41.72 -1.72 -35.60
N THR A 245 42.46 -0.62 -35.82
CA THR A 245 42.19 0.63 -35.06
C THR A 245 40.81 1.18 -35.37
N LEU A 246 40.44 1.33 -36.66
CA LEU A 246 39.14 1.90 -37.03
C LEU A 246 37.97 0.95 -36.68
N SER A 247 38.17 -0.36 -36.79
CA SER A 247 37.17 -1.37 -36.40
C SER A 247 36.88 -1.26 -34.92
N ALA A 248 37.91 -1.21 -34.10
CA ALA A 248 37.77 -1.04 -32.63
C ALA A 248 37.08 0.30 -32.24
N GLU A 249 37.41 1.38 -32.94
CA GLU A 249 36.75 2.70 -32.69
C GLU A 249 35.25 2.65 -33.01
N TYR A 250 34.88 2.07 -34.19
CA TYR A 250 33.47 1.97 -34.59
C TYR A 250 32.68 0.97 -33.76
N GLU A 251 33.26 -0.15 -33.35
CA GLU A 251 32.63 -1.12 -32.46
C GLU A 251 32.40 -0.55 -31.06
N ASN A 252 33.33 0.20 -30.50
CA ASN A 252 33.16 0.89 -29.22
C ASN A 252 32.06 1.96 -29.30
N GLU A 253 32.10 2.81 -30.36
CA GLU A 253 31.05 3.82 -30.56
C GLU A 253 29.66 3.15 -30.71
N GLN A 254 29.56 2.02 -31.40
CA GLN A 254 28.31 1.28 -31.56
C GLN A 254 27.82 0.68 -30.23
N ALA A 255 28.72 0.15 -29.41
CA ALA A 255 28.38 -0.38 -28.08
C ALA A 255 27.88 0.74 -27.16
N ASP A 256 28.54 1.88 -27.12
CA ASP A 256 28.11 3.04 -26.33
C ASP A 256 26.74 3.58 -26.79
N LEU A 257 26.56 3.71 -28.11
CA LEU A 257 25.26 4.14 -28.67
C LEU A 257 24.14 3.16 -28.36
N LYS A 258 24.39 1.85 -28.38
CA LYS A 258 23.39 0.85 -28.03
C LYS A 258 22.91 0.99 -26.61
N THR A 259 23.82 1.22 -25.67
CA THR A 259 23.48 1.47 -24.25
C THR A 259 22.66 2.76 -24.10
N ILE A 260 23.07 3.85 -24.77
CA ILE A 260 22.36 5.13 -24.76
C ILE A 260 20.95 5.00 -25.35
N ILE A 261 20.80 4.26 -26.45
CA ILE A 261 19.49 4.00 -27.08
C ILE A 261 18.58 3.26 -26.11
N GLU A 262 19.05 2.17 -25.47
CA GLU A 262 18.28 1.40 -24.50
C GLU A 262 17.84 2.26 -23.30
N GLU A 263 18.74 3.07 -22.75
CA GLU A 263 18.41 3.99 -21.65
C GLU A 263 17.37 5.04 -22.08
N THR A 264 17.54 5.61 -23.27
CA THR A 264 16.63 6.65 -23.80
C THR A 264 15.26 6.07 -24.17
N GLU A 265 15.20 4.82 -24.69
CA GLU A 265 13.94 4.10 -24.94
C GLU A 265 13.20 3.81 -23.63
N ASN A 266 13.90 3.34 -22.60
CA ASN A 266 13.31 3.09 -21.29
C ASN A 266 12.76 4.38 -20.66
N GLU A 267 13.47 5.50 -20.81
CA GLU A 267 13.02 6.81 -20.39
C GLU A 267 11.73 7.22 -21.15
N LEU A 268 11.70 7.09 -22.47
CA LEU A 268 10.53 7.43 -23.29
C LEU A 268 9.31 6.54 -22.95
N ASN A 269 9.52 5.23 -22.75
CA ASN A 269 8.47 4.31 -22.35
C ASN A 269 7.86 4.68 -20.99
N SER A 270 8.66 5.16 -20.04
CA SER A 270 8.14 5.60 -18.74
C SER A 270 7.14 6.77 -18.87
N TYR A 271 7.33 7.65 -19.84
CA TYR A 271 6.41 8.78 -20.11
C TYR A 271 5.10 8.36 -20.76
N THR A 272 5.13 7.38 -21.67
CA THR A 272 3.91 6.83 -22.28
C THR A 272 3.06 6.11 -21.25
N GLU A 273 3.68 5.29 -20.38
CA GLU A 273 3.01 4.62 -19.27
C GLU A 273 2.33 5.60 -18.30
N GLU A 274 2.94 6.77 -18.05
CA GLU A 274 2.38 7.77 -17.16
C GLU A 274 1.10 8.40 -17.73
N THR A 275 1.06 8.64 -19.03
CA THR A 275 -0.14 9.16 -19.71
C THR A 275 -1.27 8.13 -19.67
N GLU A 276 -0.98 6.86 -19.93
CA GLU A 276 -1.94 5.76 -19.82
C GLU A 276 -2.49 5.59 -18.40
N ARG A 277 -1.64 5.78 -17.38
CA ARG A 277 -2.06 5.78 -15.97
C ARG A 277 -3.05 6.89 -15.63
N ILE A 278 -2.83 8.10 -16.15
CA ILE A 278 -3.77 9.23 -15.93
C ILE A 278 -5.12 8.95 -16.59
N ASP A 279 -5.12 8.46 -17.82
CA ASP A 279 -6.35 8.11 -18.52
C ASP A 279 -7.09 6.96 -17.81
N SER A 280 -6.38 5.95 -17.33
CA SER A 280 -6.94 4.86 -16.50
C SER A 280 -7.58 5.38 -15.21
N PHE A 281 -6.96 6.36 -14.54
CA PHE A 281 -7.57 7.02 -13.38
C PHE A 281 -8.85 7.77 -13.74
N LEU A 282 -8.87 8.48 -14.85
CA LEU A 282 -10.06 9.22 -15.32
C LEU A 282 -11.21 8.28 -15.68
N GLU A 283 -10.93 7.15 -16.30
CA GLU A 283 -11.94 6.12 -16.60
C GLU A 283 -12.49 5.51 -15.30
N LEU A 284 -11.60 5.18 -14.35
CA LEU A 284 -11.98 4.68 -13.04
C LEU A 284 -12.85 5.70 -12.28
N ALA A 285 -12.46 6.98 -12.25
CA ALA A 285 -13.23 8.03 -11.60
C ALA A 285 -14.62 8.21 -12.20
N LYS A 286 -14.76 8.04 -13.52
CA LYS A 286 -16.07 8.10 -14.23
C LYS A 286 -16.95 6.88 -13.98
N SER A 287 -16.37 5.70 -13.72
CA SER A 287 -17.10 4.47 -13.48
C SER A 287 -17.87 4.49 -12.15
N TYR A 288 -17.41 5.32 -11.19
CA TYR A 288 -18.07 5.51 -9.90
C TYR A 288 -18.95 6.75 -9.91
N THR A 289 -20.26 6.54 -9.75
CA THR A 289 -21.27 7.62 -9.69
C THR A 289 -21.62 8.00 -8.25
N ASP A 290 -21.39 7.10 -7.30
CA ASP A 290 -21.72 7.30 -5.88
C ASP A 290 -20.49 7.19 -4.99
N PHE A 291 -20.15 8.30 -4.34
CA PHE A 291 -19.08 8.43 -3.34
C PHE A 291 -19.63 8.67 -1.93
N SER A 292 -20.84 8.18 -1.62
CA SER A 292 -21.44 8.37 -0.28
C SER A 292 -20.80 7.47 0.78
N VAL A 293 -20.41 6.26 0.42
CA VAL A 293 -19.83 5.25 1.31
C VAL A 293 -18.57 4.64 0.71
N LEU A 294 -17.51 4.56 1.51
CA LEU A 294 -16.27 3.91 1.11
C LEU A 294 -16.46 2.39 1.06
N THR A 295 -16.48 1.84 -0.15
CA THR A 295 -16.60 0.39 -0.39
C THR A 295 -15.23 -0.29 -0.50
N THR A 296 -15.20 -1.62 -0.31
CA THR A 296 -13.97 -2.39 -0.47
C THR A 296 -13.39 -2.34 -1.90
N PRO A 297 -14.20 -2.44 -2.97
CA PRO A 297 -13.73 -2.23 -4.32
C PRO A 297 -13.06 -0.86 -4.50
N MET A 298 -13.70 0.24 -4.07
CA MET A 298 -13.10 1.58 -4.13
C MET A 298 -11.73 1.65 -3.47
N ILE A 299 -11.58 1.08 -2.27
CA ILE A 299 -10.28 1.04 -1.58
C ILE A 299 -9.25 0.29 -2.44
N ASN A 300 -9.62 -0.86 -2.97
CA ASN A 300 -8.71 -1.70 -3.74
C ASN A 300 -8.34 -1.09 -5.09
N GLU A 301 -9.21 -0.33 -5.71
CA GLU A 301 -8.99 0.27 -7.03
C GLU A 301 -8.30 1.63 -6.95
N PHE A 302 -8.69 2.48 -6.00
CA PHE A 302 -8.13 3.84 -5.88
C PHE A 302 -6.88 3.93 -5.01
N VAL A 303 -6.77 3.15 -3.92
CA VAL A 303 -5.71 3.34 -2.91
C VAL A 303 -4.54 2.40 -3.15
N ASP A 304 -3.34 2.95 -3.27
CA ASP A 304 -2.11 2.17 -3.30
C ASP A 304 -1.54 1.97 -1.89
N LYS A 305 -1.31 3.07 -1.17
CA LYS A 305 -0.83 3.06 0.22
C LYS A 305 -1.24 4.32 0.97
N VAL A 306 -1.26 4.23 2.28
CA VAL A 306 -1.51 5.35 3.20
C VAL A 306 -0.36 5.41 4.19
N ILE A 307 0.29 6.57 4.32
CA ILE A 307 1.37 6.80 5.28
C ILE A 307 0.82 7.66 6.42
N VAL A 308 1.01 7.20 7.65
CA VAL A 308 0.50 7.84 8.86
C VAL A 308 1.68 8.35 9.68
N HIS A 309 1.75 9.67 9.88
CA HIS A 309 2.76 10.32 10.69
C HIS A 309 2.45 10.26 12.18
N ALA A 310 3.47 10.47 13.01
CA ALA A 310 3.26 10.61 14.44
C ALA A 310 2.40 11.86 14.75
N PRO A 311 1.51 11.79 15.75
CA PRO A 311 0.72 12.95 16.09
C PRO A 311 1.56 14.03 16.75
N GLU A 312 1.37 15.25 16.34
CA GLU A 312 1.95 16.44 16.91
C GLU A 312 0.92 17.23 17.74
N LYS A 313 1.41 18.05 18.63
CA LYS A 313 0.56 18.99 19.40
C LYS A 313 0.82 20.39 18.90
N ILE A 314 -0.11 20.94 18.13
CA ILE A 314 -0.09 22.31 17.65
C ILE A 314 -1.18 23.08 18.43
N ASP A 315 -0.81 24.15 19.11
CA ASP A 315 -1.73 24.96 19.95
C ASP A 315 -2.54 24.16 20.98
N GLY A 316 -1.94 23.08 21.52
CA GLY A 316 -2.61 22.19 22.47
C GLY A 316 -3.62 21.22 21.86
N GLU A 317 -3.81 21.25 20.56
CA GLU A 317 -4.59 20.26 19.79
C GLU A 317 -3.67 19.18 19.21
N ARG A 318 -4.16 17.94 19.23
CA ARG A 318 -3.46 16.82 18.60
C ARG A 318 -3.81 16.82 17.12
N THR A 319 -2.83 17.11 16.29
CA THR A 319 -2.89 17.00 14.84
C THR A 319 -2.09 15.79 14.38
N GLN A 320 -2.48 15.19 13.28
CA GLN A 320 -1.79 14.03 12.70
C GLN A 320 -1.84 14.14 11.19
N GLU A 321 -0.68 14.13 10.57
CA GLU A 321 -0.56 14.17 9.12
C GLU A 321 -0.76 12.75 8.54
N ILE A 322 -1.45 12.69 7.40
CA ILE A 322 -1.74 11.46 6.67
C ILE A 322 -1.48 11.72 5.21
N GLU A 323 -0.66 10.89 4.60
CA GLU A 323 -0.43 10.92 3.15
C GLU A 323 -1.16 9.77 2.48
N ILE A 324 -1.97 10.07 1.49
CA ILE A 324 -2.70 9.07 0.71
C ILE A 324 -2.11 9.02 -0.69
N TYR A 325 -1.63 7.84 -1.06
CA TYR A 325 -1.15 7.56 -2.41
C TYR A 325 -2.24 6.84 -3.16
N LEU A 326 -2.72 7.48 -4.23
CA LEU A 326 -3.72 6.89 -5.12
C LEU A 326 -3.00 6.10 -6.22
N LYS A 327 -3.62 5.01 -6.66
CA LYS A 327 -3.14 4.27 -7.82
C LYS A 327 -3.19 5.16 -9.05
N PHE A 328 -2.28 4.93 -9.96
CA PHE A 328 -2.11 5.65 -11.22
C PHE A 328 -1.52 7.05 -11.09
N ILE A 329 -1.89 7.85 -10.07
CA ILE A 329 -1.50 9.27 -9.93
C ILE A 329 -0.58 9.55 -8.72
N GLY A 330 -0.37 8.57 -7.84
CA GLY A 330 0.48 8.73 -6.65
C GLY A 330 -0.10 9.67 -5.59
N LYS A 331 0.78 10.45 -4.92
CA LYS A 331 0.36 11.49 -3.97
C LYS A 331 -0.13 12.70 -4.76
N PHE A 332 -1.37 13.08 -4.57
CA PHE A 332 -1.95 14.27 -5.17
C PHE A 332 -2.18 15.31 -4.06
N ASP A 333 -1.52 16.45 -4.19
CA ASP A 333 -1.70 17.56 -3.27
C ASP A 333 -3.02 18.26 -3.59
N ILE A 334 -3.99 18.06 -2.71
CA ILE A 334 -5.31 18.67 -2.82
C ILE A 334 -5.15 20.14 -2.49
N PRO A 335 -5.47 21.08 -3.41
CA PRO A 335 -5.58 22.47 -3.05
C PRO A 335 -6.59 22.60 -1.90
N ALA A 336 -6.16 23.16 -0.78
CA ALA A 336 -7.07 23.35 0.33
C ALA A 336 -8.31 24.12 -0.15
N PRO A 337 -9.53 23.61 0.05
CA PRO A 337 -10.72 24.37 -0.32
C PRO A 337 -10.69 25.71 0.39
N GLU A 338 -10.96 26.78 -0.35
CA GLU A 338 -11.15 28.09 0.24
C GLU A 338 -12.39 28.01 1.15
N LEU A 339 -12.14 27.93 2.45
CA LEU A 339 -13.22 27.85 3.44
C LEU A 339 -13.98 29.17 3.45
N THR A 340 -15.27 29.11 3.38
CA THR A 340 -16.12 30.29 3.52
C THR A 340 -15.97 30.86 4.94
N PRO A 341 -16.18 32.16 5.15
CA PRO A 341 -16.12 32.78 6.46
C PRO A 341 -17.06 32.11 7.50
N GLU A 342 -18.19 31.55 7.04
CA GLU A 342 -19.15 30.84 7.87
C GLU A 342 -18.61 29.49 8.32
N GLU A 343 -17.95 28.73 7.43
CA GLU A 343 -17.30 27.44 7.75
C GLU A 343 -16.15 27.65 8.73
N ILE A 344 -15.34 28.70 8.54
CA ILE A 344 -14.27 29.06 9.47
C ILE A 344 -14.84 29.33 10.86
N ALA A 345 -15.92 30.13 10.96
CA ALA A 345 -16.56 30.43 12.22
C ALA A 345 -17.15 29.19 12.91
N GLU A 346 -17.72 28.25 12.13
CA GLU A 346 -18.21 26.97 12.65
C GLU A 346 -17.08 26.06 13.16
N ILE A 347 -15.99 25.99 12.44
CA ILE A 347 -14.80 25.24 12.86
C ILE A 347 -14.24 25.82 14.16
N GLU A 348 -14.11 27.14 14.27
CA GLU A 348 -13.66 27.80 15.50
C GLU A 348 -14.60 27.57 16.68
N LYS A 349 -15.91 27.59 16.44
CA LYS A 349 -16.93 27.31 17.49
C LYS A 349 -16.80 25.86 17.97
N LYS A 350 -16.63 24.91 17.05
CA LYS A 350 -16.39 23.50 17.40
C LYS A 350 -15.07 23.32 18.17
N ARG A 351 -14.02 24.08 17.79
CA ARG A 351 -12.69 24.07 18.46
C ARG A 351 -12.81 24.60 19.89
N LYS A 352 -13.46 25.73 20.09
CA LYS A 352 -13.72 26.31 21.42
C LYS A 352 -14.53 25.39 22.32
N PHE A 353 -15.58 24.75 21.78
CA PHE A 353 -16.40 23.78 22.53
C PHE A 353 -15.58 22.53 22.95
N ARG A 354 -14.77 22.00 22.06
CA ARG A 354 -13.87 20.86 22.39
C ARG A 354 -12.85 21.24 23.46
N ALA A 355 -12.26 22.44 23.40
CA ALA A 355 -11.31 22.93 24.38
C ALA A 355 -11.97 23.08 25.78
N MET A 356 -13.18 23.60 25.84
CA MET A 356 -13.96 23.71 27.08
C MET A 356 -14.27 22.33 27.68
N LYS A 357 -14.70 21.37 26.85
CA LYS A 357 -14.99 19.98 27.30
C LYS A 357 -13.74 19.29 27.83
N ARG A 358 -12.58 19.48 27.18
CA ARG A 358 -11.29 18.97 27.68
C ARG A 358 -10.86 19.61 29.01
N ALA A 359 -11.07 20.92 29.19
CA ALA A 359 -10.75 21.62 30.43
C ALA A 359 -11.61 21.10 31.57
N HIS A 360 -12.91 20.89 31.35
CA HIS A 360 -13.82 20.29 32.32
C HIS A 360 -13.41 18.85 32.68
N GLY A 361 -13.07 18.01 31.68
CA GLY A 361 -12.60 16.65 31.91
C GLY A 361 -11.30 16.59 32.75
N ARG A 362 -10.35 17.51 32.49
CA ARG A 362 -9.11 17.62 33.29
C ARG A 362 -9.38 17.99 34.73
N LYS A 363 -10.29 18.94 34.98
CA LYS A 363 -10.70 19.33 36.36
C LYS A 363 -11.35 18.15 37.09
N HIS A 364 -12.26 17.44 36.44
CA HIS A 364 -12.90 16.25 37.02
C HIS A 364 -11.92 15.13 37.34
N TYR A 365 -10.96 14.84 36.41
CA TYR A 365 -9.92 13.86 36.65
C TYR A 365 -8.98 14.25 37.79
N ALA A 366 -8.56 15.50 37.85
CA ALA A 366 -7.74 16.01 38.93
C ALA A 366 -8.43 15.88 40.28
N LYS A 367 -9.74 16.19 40.37
CA LYS A 367 -10.57 16.02 41.59
C LYS A 367 -10.61 14.55 42.02
N LYS A 368 -10.93 13.62 41.10
CA LYS A 368 -10.93 12.17 41.39
C LYS A 368 -9.54 11.64 41.82
N LYS A 369 -8.49 12.14 41.22
CA LYS A 369 -7.12 11.75 41.60
C LYS A 369 -6.80 12.23 43.02
N ALA A 370 -7.16 13.46 43.36
CA ALA A 370 -6.99 14.01 44.73
C ALA A 370 -7.79 13.22 45.77
N GLU A 371 -9.06 12.86 45.46
CA GLU A 371 -9.90 12.04 46.35
C GLU A 371 -9.28 10.63 46.57
N ARG A 372 -8.77 9.99 45.53
CA ARG A 372 -8.09 8.71 45.67
C ARG A 372 -6.80 8.78 46.50
N LEU A 373 -6.01 9.84 46.31
CA LEU A 373 -4.80 10.05 47.09
C LEU A 373 -5.09 10.33 48.56
N ALA A 374 -6.15 11.09 48.85
CA ALA A 374 -6.62 11.34 50.22
C ALA A 374 -7.12 10.05 50.90
N ALA A 375 -7.89 9.23 50.20
CA ALA A 375 -8.36 7.94 50.69
C ALA A 375 -7.19 6.95 50.95
N GLN A 376 -6.18 6.94 50.09
CA GLN A 376 -4.99 6.09 50.28
C GLN A 376 -4.21 6.54 51.51
N LYS A 377 -3.98 7.84 51.71
CA LYS A 377 -3.30 8.38 52.90
C LYS A 377 -4.05 8.06 54.20
N ALA A 378 -5.40 8.20 54.19
CA ALA A 378 -6.22 7.86 55.34
C ALA A 378 -6.10 6.35 55.69
N LEU A 379 -6.04 5.47 54.67
CA LEU A 379 -5.85 4.05 54.90
C LEU A 379 -4.47 3.72 55.48
N GLU A 380 -3.42 4.36 54.98
CA GLU A 380 -2.05 4.23 55.51
C GLU A 380 -1.92 4.71 56.95
N GLU A 381 -2.61 5.83 57.30
CA GLU A 381 -2.66 6.34 58.67
C GLU A 381 -3.42 5.41 59.63
N GLN A 382 -4.51 4.77 59.16
CA GLN A 382 -5.23 3.78 59.95
C GLN A 382 -4.37 2.53 60.21
N GLN A 383 -3.73 1.99 59.16
CA GLN A 383 -2.82 0.84 59.32
C GLN A 383 -1.65 1.13 60.23
N ALA A 384 -1.10 2.35 60.19
CA ALA A 384 0.00 2.75 61.06
C ALA A 384 -0.46 2.88 62.53
N LYS A 385 -1.72 3.31 62.80
CA LYS A 385 -2.30 3.31 64.13
C LYS A 385 -2.54 1.92 64.70
N GLU A 386 -3.14 1.02 63.88
CA GLU A 386 -3.36 -0.38 64.24
C GLU A 386 -2.06 -1.11 64.57
N GLN A 387 -1.00 -0.88 63.76
CA GLN A 387 0.33 -1.47 64.03
C GLN A 387 0.96 -0.94 65.33
N LYS A 388 0.75 0.34 65.67
CA LYS A 388 1.22 0.92 66.95
C LYS A 388 0.48 0.35 68.14
N GLU A 389 -0.84 0.19 68.03
CA GLU A 389 -1.68 -0.41 69.08
C GLU A 389 -1.34 -1.87 69.31
N GLN A 390 -1.09 -2.62 68.23
CA GLN A 390 -0.67 -4.03 68.28
C GLN A 390 0.69 -4.20 68.96
N LYS A 391 1.67 -3.35 68.64
CA LYS A 391 2.98 -3.36 69.31
C LYS A 391 2.90 -3.02 70.80
N GLN A 392 2.02 -2.08 71.20
CA GLN A 392 1.82 -1.75 72.59
C GLN A 392 1.05 -2.85 73.38
N ALA A 393 0.23 -3.62 72.70
CA ALA A 393 -0.45 -4.78 73.28
C ALA A 393 0.52 -5.96 73.50
N ASP A 394 1.44 -6.17 72.53
CA ASP A 394 2.46 -7.20 72.63
C ASP A 394 3.49 -6.89 73.71
N GLU A 395 3.91 -5.61 73.89
CA GLU A 395 4.82 -5.18 74.95
C GLU A 395 4.18 -5.27 76.37
N LYS A 396 2.85 -5.24 76.49
CA LYS A 396 2.17 -5.40 77.77
C LYS A 396 1.88 -6.86 78.11
N SER A 397 2.05 -7.79 77.18
CA SER A 397 1.83 -9.22 77.40
C SER A 397 3.13 -10.00 77.60
N ALA A 398 4.30 -9.36 77.45
CA ALA A 398 5.63 -9.91 77.75
C ALA A 398 6.12 -9.43 79.14
#